data_00be0edeab1b296aa5c199bea9b6e034
#
_entry.id   00be0edeab1b296aa5c199bea9b6e034
#
_cell.length_a   1.000
_cell.length_b   1.000
_cell.length_c   1.000
_cell.angle_alpha   90.00
_cell.angle_beta   90.00
_cell.angle_gamma   90.00
#
_symmetry.space_group_name_H-M   'P 1'
#
loop_
_entity.id
_entity.type
_entity.pdbx_description
1 polymer ?
#
loop_
_entity_poly.entity_id
_entity_poly.type
_entity_poly.pdbx_seq_one_letter_code
_entity_poly.pdbx_strand_id
1 'polypeptide(L)'
;MVYYLIIAALALCFMLPALASLKRRRRYAVIARADEEDLQLNVVSLAQSMTVRDKTGAGIPYRETMARIRRAFRLVKRKVKDGYALEECEKWLYENGNFLLTNAYRTGILRLNALPRSGGKIRAVALAHLLTSLDRCAADADKCARQIKLFNKYAPLTGSEVFSLPAAFAYSLLRHI
;
A
#
# COMPACT_ATOMS: atom_id res chain seq x y z
N MET A 1 23.90 -41.87 -33.89
CA MET A 1 22.51 -41.35 -33.94
C MET A 1 21.86 -41.22 -32.56
N VAL A 2 21.86 -42.23 -31.71
CA VAL A 2 21.23 -42.19 -30.36
C VAL A 2 21.78 -41.09 -29.46
N TYR A 3 23.09 -40.83 -29.48
CA TYR A 3 23.75 -39.77 -28.69
C TYR A 3 23.24 -38.37 -29.01
N TYR A 4 22.98 -38.04 -30.28
CA TYR A 4 22.46 -36.73 -30.69
C TYR A 4 21.03 -36.54 -30.29
N LEU A 5 20.22 -37.59 -30.24
CA LEU A 5 18.85 -37.56 -29.74
C LEU A 5 18.79 -37.27 -28.24
N ILE A 6 19.70 -37.87 -27.46
CA ILE A 6 19.80 -37.66 -26.01
C ILE A 6 20.22 -36.21 -25.72
N ILE A 7 21.22 -35.68 -26.43
CA ILE A 7 21.68 -34.30 -26.27
C ILE A 7 20.58 -33.30 -26.67
N ALA A 8 19.85 -33.57 -27.76
CA ALA A 8 18.73 -32.74 -28.18
C ALA A 8 17.58 -32.76 -27.15
N ALA A 9 17.26 -33.90 -26.58
CA ALA A 9 16.24 -34.04 -25.55
C ALA A 9 16.63 -33.32 -24.26
N LEU A 10 17.88 -33.42 -23.82
CA LEU A 10 18.40 -32.66 -22.68
C LEU A 10 18.38 -31.14 -22.91
N ALA A 11 18.80 -30.68 -24.10
CA ALA A 11 18.75 -29.28 -24.46
C ALA A 11 17.31 -28.75 -24.46
N LEU A 12 16.34 -29.52 -24.96
CA LEU A 12 14.91 -29.17 -24.90
C LEU A 12 14.38 -29.08 -23.47
N CYS A 13 14.77 -30.02 -22.60
CA CYS A 13 14.38 -30.02 -21.19
C CYS A 13 14.89 -28.77 -20.42
N PHE A 14 16.07 -28.25 -20.78
CA PHE A 14 16.61 -27.03 -20.17
C PHE A 14 16.06 -25.75 -20.81
N MET A 15 15.79 -25.75 -22.12
CA MET A 15 15.28 -24.59 -22.84
C MET A 15 13.80 -24.27 -22.53
N LEU A 16 12.96 -25.30 -22.34
CA LEU A 16 11.54 -25.12 -22.04
C LEU A 16 11.27 -24.30 -20.74
N PRO A 17 11.89 -24.63 -19.60
CA PRO A 17 11.69 -23.82 -18.39
C PRO A 17 12.29 -22.41 -18.50
N ALA A 18 13.40 -22.24 -19.23
CA ALA A 18 13.99 -20.93 -19.49
C ALA A 18 13.05 -20.05 -20.36
N LEU A 19 12.47 -20.60 -21.42
CA LEU A 19 11.48 -19.91 -22.25
C LEU A 19 10.18 -19.60 -21.48
N ALA A 20 9.73 -20.52 -20.63
CA ALA A 20 8.58 -20.30 -19.76
C ALA A 20 8.84 -19.17 -18.75
N SER A 21 10.04 -19.11 -18.18
CA SER A 21 10.44 -18.03 -17.26
C SER A 21 10.52 -16.67 -17.94
N LEU A 22 11.04 -16.61 -19.18
CA LEU A 22 11.08 -15.38 -20.00
C LEU A 22 9.67 -14.91 -20.38
N LYS A 23 8.79 -15.84 -20.76
CA LYS A 23 7.38 -15.53 -21.07
C LYS A 23 6.62 -15.04 -19.83
N ARG A 24 6.93 -15.59 -18.67
CA ARG A 24 6.40 -15.17 -17.37
C ARG A 24 6.89 -13.75 -17.00
N ARG A 25 8.20 -13.49 -17.12
CA ARG A 25 8.78 -12.15 -16.90
C ARG A 25 8.19 -11.09 -17.83
N ARG A 26 7.97 -11.41 -19.12
CA ARG A 26 7.32 -10.49 -20.06
C ARG A 26 5.87 -10.21 -19.69
N ARG A 27 5.09 -11.21 -19.25
CA ARG A 27 3.72 -11.01 -18.78
C ARG A 27 3.67 -10.11 -17.54
N TYR A 28 4.54 -10.35 -16.56
CA TYR A 28 4.60 -9.49 -15.38
C TYR A 28 5.02 -8.06 -15.72
N ALA A 29 5.93 -7.86 -16.66
CA ALA A 29 6.33 -6.53 -17.10
C ALA A 29 5.20 -5.76 -17.81
N VAL A 30 4.36 -6.46 -18.60
CA VAL A 30 3.19 -5.86 -19.25
C VAL A 30 2.10 -5.52 -18.22
N ILE A 31 1.82 -6.43 -17.28
CA ILE A 31 0.87 -6.19 -16.19
C ILE A 31 1.34 -5.02 -15.32
N ALA A 32 2.63 -4.98 -14.95
CA ALA A 32 3.19 -3.89 -14.15
C ALA A 32 3.10 -2.52 -14.86
N ARG A 33 3.19 -2.47 -16.19
CA ARG A 33 3.00 -1.24 -16.97
C ARG A 33 1.54 -0.78 -17.01
N ALA A 34 0.61 -1.71 -17.25
CA ALA A 34 -0.83 -1.40 -17.22
C ALA A 34 -1.23 -0.88 -15.83
N ASP A 35 -0.76 -1.53 -14.76
CA ASP A 35 -1.02 -1.08 -13.39
C ASP A 35 -0.44 0.32 -13.10
N GLU A 36 0.69 0.69 -13.73
CA GLU A 36 1.29 2.02 -13.54
C GLU A 36 0.52 3.12 -14.28
N GLU A 37 0.05 2.85 -15.49
CA GLU A 37 -0.80 3.77 -16.26
C GLU A 37 -2.14 3.99 -15.57
N ASP A 38 -2.78 2.93 -15.09
CA ASP A 38 -4.02 2.99 -14.32
C ASP A 38 -3.83 3.78 -13.01
N LEU A 39 -2.69 3.58 -12.33
CA LEU A 39 -2.35 4.33 -11.13
C LEU A 39 -2.21 5.82 -11.43
N GLN A 40 -1.52 6.19 -12.53
CA GLN A 40 -1.37 7.58 -12.94
C GLN A 40 -2.71 8.24 -13.26
N LEU A 41 -3.59 7.56 -14.00
CA LEU A 41 -4.93 8.04 -14.31
C LEU A 41 -5.75 8.27 -13.03
N ASN A 42 -5.69 7.34 -12.08
CA ASN A 42 -6.37 7.46 -10.79
C ASN A 42 -5.83 8.63 -9.95
N VAL A 43 -4.50 8.84 -9.95
CA VAL A 43 -3.87 9.96 -9.25
C VAL A 43 -4.29 11.30 -9.87
N VAL A 44 -4.33 11.41 -11.20
CA VAL A 44 -4.77 12.63 -11.88
C VAL A 44 -6.25 12.89 -11.62
N SER A 45 -7.10 11.88 -11.73
CA SER A 45 -8.53 11.98 -11.43
C SER A 45 -8.78 12.43 -9.98
N LEU A 46 -8.06 11.82 -9.03
CA LEU A 46 -8.12 12.23 -7.63
C LEU A 46 -7.68 13.69 -7.46
N ALA A 47 -6.56 14.09 -8.06
CA ALA A 47 -6.05 15.46 -7.96
C ALA A 47 -7.05 16.47 -8.52
N GLN A 48 -7.64 16.21 -9.68
CA GLN A 48 -8.66 17.06 -10.28
C GLN A 48 -9.90 17.20 -9.39
N SER A 49 -10.32 16.13 -8.73
CA SER A 49 -11.44 16.16 -7.77
C SER A 49 -11.10 16.92 -6.48
N MET A 50 -9.82 17.17 -6.21
CA MET A 50 -9.32 17.78 -4.96
C MET A 50 -8.69 19.16 -5.15
N THR A 51 -9.05 19.88 -6.20
CA THR A 51 -8.57 21.24 -6.46
C THR A 51 -9.14 22.27 -5.48
N VAL A 52 -10.40 22.10 -5.07
CA VAL A 52 -11.06 22.98 -4.09
C VAL A 52 -10.65 22.60 -2.68
N ARG A 53 -10.28 23.59 -1.86
CA ARG A 53 -9.89 23.38 -0.47
C ARG A 53 -11.03 23.78 0.46
N ASP A 54 -11.52 22.79 1.20
CA ASP A 54 -12.54 22.98 2.22
C ASP A 54 -11.91 22.84 3.62
N LYS A 55 -12.52 23.51 4.60
CA LYS A 55 -12.16 23.32 6.02
C LYS A 55 -13.11 22.37 6.74
N THR A 56 -14.25 22.06 6.12
CA THR A 56 -15.31 21.24 6.73
C THR A 56 -15.22 19.79 6.33
N GLY A 57 -15.54 18.89 7.22
CA GLY A 57 -15.61 17.46 6.96
C GLY A 57 -15.37 16.60 8.21
N ALA A 58 -15.71 15.33 8.11
CA ALA A 58 -15.54 14.36 9.19
C ALA A 58 -14.05 14.17 9.53
N GLY A 59 -13.75 14.08 10.82
CA GLY A 59 -12.40 13.72 11.29
C GLY A 59 -12.01 12.30 10.88
N ILE A 60 -10.71 12.02 10.97
CA ILE A 60 -10.22 10.66 10.80
C ILE A 60 -10.73 9.81 11.95
N PRO A 61 -11.35 8.65 11.72
CA PRO A 61 -11.82 7.75 12.77
C PRO A 61 -10.65 6.95 13.38
N TYR A 62 -9.61 7.66 13.81
CA TYR A 62 -8.39 7.06 14.34
C TYR A 62 -8.65 6.17 15.57
N ARG A 63 -9.52 6.62 16.49
CA ARG A 63 -9.85 5.86 17.70
C ARG A 63 -10.50 4.53 17.37
N GLU A 64 -11.39 4.51 16.38
CA GLU A 64 -12.06 3.29 15.92
C GLU A 64 -11.07 2.34 15.23
N THR A 65 -10.21 2.85 14.36
CA THR A 65 -9.16 2.06 13.71
C THR A 65 -8.27 1.40 14.76
N MET A 66 -7.79 2.16 15.75
CA MET A 66 -6.96 1.64 16.82
C MET A 66 -7.70 0.65 17.73
N ALA A 67 -8.99 0.85 17.96
CA ALA A 67 -9.81 -0.09 18.73
C ALA A 67 -9.97 -1.43 17.99
N ARG A 68 -10.15 -1.42 16.67
CA ARG A 68 -10.20 -2.63 15.82
C ARG A 68 -8.89 -3.40 15.90
N ILE A 69 -7.75 -2.73 15.69
CA ILE A 69 -6.42 -3.35 15.75
C ILE A 69 -6.17 -3.98 17.14
N ARG A 70 -6.47 -3.25 18.21
CA ARG A 70 -6.34 -3.79 19.58
C ARG A 70 -7.24 -5.01 19.82
N ARG A 71 -8.45 -5.00 19.26
CA ARG A 71 -9.37 -6.15 19.37
C ARG A 71 -8.81 -7.34 18.61
N ALA A 72 -8.39 -7.17 17.36
CA ALA A 72 -7.77 -8.22 16.55
C ALA A 72 -6.54 -8.80 17.26
N PHE A 73 -5.64 -7.96 17.74
CA PHE A 73 -4.44 -8.38 18.45
C PHE A 73 -4.74 -9.17 19.74
N ARG A 74 -5.77 -8.77 20.50
CA ARG A 74 -6.22 -9.52 21.68
C ARG A 74 -6.79 -10.89 21.32
N LEU A 75 -7.55 -10.99 20.22
CA LEU A 75 -8.09 -12.26 19.74
C LEU A 75 -6.98 -13.21 19.32
N VAL A 76 -5.99 -12.71 18.58
CA VAL A 76 -4.82 -13.51 18.17
C VAL A 76 -4.02 -13.99 19.38
N LYS A 77 -3.77 -13.13 20.38
CA LYS A 77 -3.13 -13.55 21.64
C LYS A 77 -3.91 -14.62 22.39
N ARG A 78 -5.25 -14.55 22.36
CA ARG A 78 -6.10 -15.59 22.97
C ARG A 78 -5.97 -16.90 22.20
N LYS A 79 -6.04 -16.89 20.86
CA LYS A 79 -5.83 -18.10 20.04
C LYS A 79 -4.52 -18.80 20.39
N VAL A 80 -3.42 -18.04 20.51
CA VAL A 80 -2.10 -18.59 20.90
C VAL A 80 -2.16 -19.22 22.29
N LYS A 81 -2.78 -18.52 23.26
CA LYS A 81 -2.92 -19.04 24.63
C LYS A 81 -3.73 -20.36 24.68
N ASP A 82 -4.75 -20.44 23.83
CA ASP A 82 -5.66 -21.59 23.76
C ASP A 82 -5.10 -22.72 22.86
N GLY A 83 -3.87 -22.57 22.34
CA GLY A 83 -3.17 -23.59 21.53
C GLY A 83 -3.63 -23.71 20.10
N TYR A 84 -4.39 -22.76 19.55
CA TYR A 84 -4.82 -22.78 18.15
C TYR A 84 -3.68 -22.37 17.21
N ALA A 85 -3.65 -23.03 16.04
CA ALA A 85 -2.76 -22.62 14.95
C ALA A 85 -3.16 -21.23 14.41
N LEU A 86 -2.17 -20.40 14.12
CA LEU A 86 -2.37 -19.08 13.53
C LEU A 86 -2.24 -19.14 12.01
N GLU A 87 -3.09 -18.42 11.31
CA GLU A 87 -2.91 -18.07 9.90
C GLU A 87 -1.73 -17.11 9.73
N GLU A 88 -1.19 -16.99 8.52
CA GLU A 88 -0.01 -16.17 8.23
C GLU A 88 -0.20 -14.70 8.65
N CYS A 89 -1.36 -14.11 8.34
CA CYS A 89 -1.70 -12.74 8.75
C CYS A 89 -1.83 -12.59 10.27
N GLU A 90 -2.38 -13.60 10.95
CA GLU A 90 -2.52 -13.61 12.41
C GLU A 90 -1.14 -13.75 13.08
N LYS A 91 -0.26 -14.61 12.53
CA LYS A 91 1.12 -14.75 12.99
C LYS A 91 1.87 -13.43 12.87
N TRP A 92 1.78 -12.78 11.71
CA TRP A 92 2.38 -11.46 11.51
C TRP A 92 1.86 -10.43 12.51
N LEU A 93 0.54 -10.40 12.77
CA LEU A 93 -0.07 -9.49 13.76
C LEU A 93 0.38 -9.83 15.18
N TYR A 94 0.56 -11.10 15.53
CA TYR A 94 1.05 -11.53 16.83
C TYR A 94 2.48 -11.01 17.08
N GLU A 95 3.34 -11.14 16.09
CA GLU A 95 4.75 -10.73 16.16
C GLU A 95 4.90 -9.19 16.18
N ASN A 96 4.09 -8.48 15.38
CA ASN A 96 4.25 -7.05 15.13
C ASN A 96 3.24 -6.15 15.87
N GLY A 97 2.23 -6.71 16.51
CA GLY A 97 1.11 -5.95 17.07
C GLY A 97 1.52 -4.96 18.15
N ASN A 98 2.47 -5.28 19.01
CA ASN A 98 3.00 -4.33 20.01
C ASN A 98 3.72 -3.16 19.35
N PHE A 99 4.55 -3.43 18.33
CA PHE A 99 5.24 -2.42 17.55
C PHE A 99 4.25 -1.48 16.86
N LEU A 100 3.21 -2.02 16.22
CA LEU A 100 2.15 -1.25 15.57
C LEU A 100 1.44 -0.33 16.56
N LEU A 101 1.00 -0.87 17.69
CA LEU A 101 0.25 -0.11 18.70
C LEU A 101 1.10 1.00 19.31
N THR A 102 2.39 0.75 19.55
CA THR A 102 3.30 1.76 20.11
C THR A 102 3.62 2.86 19.10
N ASN A 103 3.93 2.51 17.86
CA ASN A 103 4.36 3.48 16.86
C ASN A 103 3.19 4.25 16.24
N ALA A 104 1.98 3.71 16.19
CA ALA A 104 0.81 4.41 15.71
C ALA A 104 0.56 5.75 16.46
N TYR A 105 0.87 5.82 17.74
CA TYR A 105 0.79 7.08 18.51
C TYR A 105 1.91 8.07 18.18
N ARG A 106 3.07 7.59 17.74
CA ARG A 106 4.24 8.44 17.44
C ARG A 106 4.20 9.08 16.06
N THR A 107 3.40 8.54 15.15
CA THR A 107 3.36 8.98 13.73
C THR A 107 2.67 10.32 13.49
N GLY A 108 2.15 10.98 14.51
CA GLY A 108 1.46 12.27 14.35
C GLY A 108 0.11 12.19 13.63
N ILE A 109 -0.48 11.00 13.53
CA ILE A 109 -1.77 10.76 12.82
C ILE A 109 -2.88 11.71 13.31
N LEU A 110 -2.90 12.08 14.59
CA LEU A 110 -3.90 13.00 15.14
C LEU A 110 -3.84 14.39 14.51
N ARG A 111 -2.66 14.83 14.05
CA ARG A 111 -2.46 16.12 13.39
C ARG A 111 -3.07 16.17 11.98
N LEU A 112 -3.34 15.00 11.37
CA LEU A 112 -3.95 14.93 10.05
C LEU A 112 -5.32 15.62 9.98
N ASN A 113 -6.04 15.71 11.09
CA ASN A 113 -7.33 16.39 11.14
C ASN A 113 -7.28 17.90 10.88
N ALA A 114 -6.12 18.50 11.07
CA ALA A 114 -5.90 19.94 10.83
C ALA A 114 -5.53 20.25 9.37
N LEU A 115 -5.33 19.23 8.53
CA LEU A 115 -4.91 19.41 7.14
C LEU A 115 -6.07 19.86 6.23
N PRO A 116 -5.73 20.48 5.09
CA PRO A 116 -6.69 20.85 4.07
C PRO A 116 -7.52 19.66 3.59
N ARG A 117 -8.78 19.92 3.30
CA ARG A 117 -9.76 18.95 2.82
C ARG A 117 -10.27 19.35 1.45
N SER A 118 -10.89 18.40 0.77
CA SER A 118 -11.66 18.61 -0.43
C SER A 118 -12.79 17.58 -0.46
N GLY A 119 -14.02 18.02 -0.68
CA GLY A 119 -15.20 17.16 -0.63
C GLY A 119 -15.30 16.38 0.70
N GLY A 120 -14.97 17.02 1.84
CA GLY A 120 -14.98 16.41 3.16
C GLY A 120 -13.83 15.44 3.47
N LYS A 121 -12.97 15.12 2.50
CA LYS A 121 -11.82 14.19 2.66
C LYS A 121 -10.53 14.97 2.86
N ILE A 122 -9.65 14.51 3.74
CA ILE A 122 -8.31 15.08 3.92
C ILE A 122 -7.46 14.68 2.71
N ARG A 123 -6.98 15.65 1.95
CA ARG A 123 -6.31 15.46 0.65
C ARG A 123 -5.09 14.55 0.75
N ALA A 124 -4.19 14.81 1.72
CA ALA A 124 -3.00 13.97 1.95
C ALA A 124 -3.37 12.52 2.31
N VAL A 125 -4.44 12.31 3.07
CA VAL A 125 -4.90 10.96 3.44
C VAL A 125 -5.54 10.25 2.24
N ALA A 126 -6.31 10.96 1.43
CA ALA A 126 -6.91 10.38 0.23
C ALA A 126 -5.84 9.95 -0.78
N LEU A 127 -4.80 10.78 -0.98
CA LEU A 127 -3.65 10.44 -1.81
C LEU A 127 -2.90 9.21 -1.25
N ALA A 128 -2.57 9.21 0.04
CA ALA A 128 -1.90 8.07 0.67
C ALA A 128 -2.74 6.79 0.56
N HIS A 129 -4.05 6.88 0.74
CA HIS A 129 -4.95 5.73 0.62
C HIS A 129 -4.98 5.19 -0.81
N LEU A 130 -5.03 6.04 -1.83
CA LEU A 130 -4.95 5.63 -3.22
C LEU A 130 -3.64 4.86 -3.49
N LEU A 131 -2.50 5.43 -3.08
CA LEU A 131 -1.19 4.84 -3.32
C LEU A 131 -0.97 3.52 -2.57
N THR A 132 -1.59 3.34 -1.40
CA THR A 132 -1.49 2.09 -0.63
C THR A 132 -2.48 1.02 -1.05
N SER A 133 -3.62 1.39 -1.65
CA SER A 133 -4.67 0.43 -2.03
C SER A 133 -4.49 -0.16 -3.42
N LEU A 134 -4.02 0.63 -4.38
CA LEU A 134 -3.84 0.20 -5.78
C LEU A 134 -2.48 -0.44 -6.03
N ASP A 135 -1.46 -0.01 -5.31
CA ASP A 135 -0.12 -0.55 -5.45
C ASP A 135 0.24 -1.39 -4.22
N ARG A 136 0.17 -2.71 -4.37
CA ARG A 136 0.67 -3.66 -3.36
C ARG A 136 2.14 -3.44 -3.01
N CYS A 137 2.84 -2.65 -3.83
CA CYS A 137 4.24 -2.26 -3.66
C CYS A 137 4.39 -0.81 -3.20
N ALA A 138 3.55 -0.31 -2.28
CA ALA A 138 3.75 0.99 -1.62
C ALA A 138 5.15 1.15 -0.96
N ALA A 139 5.97 0.10 -1.05
CA ALA A 139 7.36 0.06 -0.60
C ALA A 139 8.35 0.73 -1.57
N ASP A 140 7.96 1.02 -2.83
CA ASP A 140 8.82 1.73 -3.79
C ASP A 140 8.72 3.24 -3.58
N ALA A 141 9.71 3.79 -2.86
CA ALA A 141 9.76 5.21 -2.54
C ALA A 141 9.84 6.11 -3.79
N ASP A 142 10.53 5.67 -4.84
CA ASP A 142 10.67 6.45 -6.08
C ASP A 142 9.36 6.48 -6.85
N LYS A 143 8.64 5.38 -6.89
CA LYS A 143 7.31 5.29 -7.48
C LYS A 143 6.34 6.19 -6.73
N CYS A 144 6.30 6.11 -5.40
CA CYS A 144 5.48 7.00 -4.58
C CYS A 144 5.83 8.48 -4.82
N ALA A 145 7.12 8.83 -4.88
CA ALA A 145 7.55 10.20 -5.12
C ALA A 145 7.11 10.73 -6.49
N ARG A 146 7.17 9.90 -7.55
CA ARG A 146 6.66 10.26 -8.88
C ARG A 146 5.16 10.55 -8.85
N GLN A 147 4.38 9.70 -8.20
CA GLN A 147 2.92 9.87 -8.09
C GLN A 147 2.54 11.09 -7.24
N ILE A 148 3.26 11.37 -6.16
CA ILE A 148 3.06 12.59 -5.35
C ILE A 148 3.38 13.85 -6.17
N LYS A 149 4.45 13.83 -6.96
CA LYS A 149 4.77 14.94 -7.89
C LYS A 149 3.67 15.13 -8.93
N LEU A 150 3.15 14.04 -9.49
CA LEU A 150 2.04 14.07 -10.44
C LEU A 150 0.78 14.69 -9.81
N PHE A 151 0.40 14.25 -8.61
CA PHE A 151 -0.72 14.85 -7.86
C PHE A 151 -0.51 16.33 -7.62
N ASN A 152 0.69 16.72 -7.18
CA ASN A 152 1.05 18.11 -6.87
C ASN A 152 0.98 19.04 -8.09
N LYS A 153 1.16 18.50 -9.31
CA LYS A 153 1.02 19.26 -10.56
C LYS A 153 -0.41 19.75 -10.79
N TYR A 154 -1.42 18.94 -10.43
CA TYR A 154 -2.84 19.25 -10.66
C TYR A 154 -3.53 19.82 -9.42
N ALA A 155 -3.11 19.43 -8.22
CA ALA A 155 -3.63 19.89 -6.94
C ALA A 155 -2.48 20.19 -5.98
N PRO A 156 -1.87 21.39 -6.05
CA PRO A 156 -0.70 21.73 -5.25
C PRO A 156 -0.90 21.45 -3.76
N LEU A 157 0.02 20.68 -3.18
CA LEU A 157 0.05 20.36 -1.76
C LEU A 157 0.65 21.53 -0.98
N THR A 158 0.12 21.79 0.21
CA THR A 158 0.73 22.72 1.14
C THR A 158 1.94 22.12 1.85
N GLY A 159 2.83 22.94 2.40
CA GLY A 159 3.96 22.45 3.20
C GLY A 159 3.50 21.54 4.34
N SER A 160 2.39 21.88 5.03
CA SER A 160 1.83 21.03 6.10
C SER A 160 1.32 19.67 5.59
N GLU A 161 0.74 19.62 4.38
CA GLU A 161 0.34 18.34 3.77
C GLU A 161 1.56 17.49 3.44
N VAL A 162 2.60 18.08 2.83
CA VAL A 162 3.84 17.36 2.48
C VAL A 162 4.51 16.79 3.73
N PHE A 163 4.69 17.58 4.78
CA PHE A 163 5.26 17.13 6.05
C PHE A 163 4.43 16.04 6.74
N SER A 164 3.13 15.98 6.47
CA SER A 164 2.23 15.01 7.07
C SER A 164 2.02 13.76 6.22
N LEU A 165 2.59 13.67 5.01
CA LEU A 165 2.47 12.48 4.16
C LEU A 165 2.91 11.18 4.86
N PRO A 166 4.04 11.13 5.59
CA PRO A 166 4.41 9.90 6.32
C PRO A 166 3.34 9.43 7.30
N ALA A 167 2.71 10.36 8.02
CA ALA A 167 1.61 10.05 8.93
C ALA A 167 0.34 9.60 8.16
N ALA A 168 0.07 10.20 7.00
CA ALA A 168 -1.04 9.81 6.14
C ALA A 168 -0.86 8.39 5.58
N PHE A 169 0.35 8.03 5.12
CA PHE A 169 0.70 6.68 4.70
C PHE A 169 0.55 5.67 5.85
N ALA A 170 1.12 5.98 7.02
CA ALA A 170 1.02 5.14 8.20
C ALA A 170 -0.46 4.90 8.57
N TYR A 171 -1.29 5.95 8.57
CA TYR A 171 -2.72 5.81 8.82
C TYR A 171 -3.43 4.96 7.76
N SER A 172 -3.09 5.17 6.49
CA SER A 172 -3.67 4.40 5.40
C SER A 172 -3.34 2.91 5.52
N LEU A 173 -2.08 2.57 5.80
CA LEU A 173 -1.64 1.19 6.02
C LEU A 173 -2.36 0.55 7.23
N LEU A 174 -2.53 1.28 8.34
CA LEU A 174 -3.26 0.79 9.51
C LEU A 174 -4.74 0.45 9.22
N ARG A 175 -5.33 1.02 8.17
CA ARG A 175 -6.71 0.70 7.76
C ARG A 175 -6.83 -0.61 6.99
N HIS A 176 -5.74 -1.13 6.44
CA HIS A 176 -5.70 -2.39 5.71
C HIS A 176 -5.45 -3.62 6.60
N ILE A 177 -5.12 -3.39 7.87
CA ILE A 177 -5.01 -4.41 8.93
C ILE A 177 -6.38 -4.67 9.55
#